data_9903d171d42d293662b76ffa498c103b
#
_entry.id   9903d171d42d293662b76ffa498c103b
#
_cell.length_a   1.000
_cell.length_b   1.000
_cell.length_c   1.000
_cell.angle_alpha   90.00
_cell.angle_beta   90.00
_cell.angle_gamma   90.00
#
_symmetry.space_group_name_H-M   'P 1'
#
loop_
_entity.id
_entity.type
_entity.pdbx_description
1 polymer ?
#
loop_
_entity_poly.entity_id
_entity_poly.type
_entity_poly.pdbx_seq_one_letter_code
_entity_poly.pdbx_strand_id
1 'polypeptide(L)'
;MNKVKKRILLVLLAILAVILVALLVFFGVYFTRIQTIGSMEQLTDYADGYNLYRMDVKYDYSLDDIIDYGIKDDQTMIDAILKESLPLLPVKIKAPSFGCTAFTLTDTDGGVHMGRNYDFRKDTSAMLVYCAPKDGYKSIAFAALDNVSANVPDENIKKKLASLTAPFICLDGMNEKGVSIAVLTLDSEPVHQNTGKPVISTTLAIRLVLDRAATTEEAVELLRSYDMFASSGRDYHFYITDASGDGRVIEYDINGEPRELIDTPSEAVTNFFIRHKDKVLPNQKNDIYGHGRERYDAVLKVFEDEKGNYTSDTVWNAMKSAAQDPDPDAITSNTQWSISYNNTDLSADIVIRRHWNDVTHCDLESKVTTPSK
;
A
#
# COMPACT_ATOMS: atom_id res chain seq x y z
N MET A 1 -56.66 -27.88 14.54
CA MET A 1 -56.09 -26.49 14.50
C MET A 1 -57.01 -25.65 13.63
N ASN A 2 -57.49 -24.52 14.13
CA ASN A 2 -58.42 -23.63 13.41
C ASN A 2 -57.69 -23.08 12.15
N LYS A 3 -58.41 -22.85 11.04
CA LYS A 3 -57.85 -22.32 9.76
C LYS A 3 -56.97 -21.06 9.98
N VAL A 4 -57.35 -20.21 10.90
CA VAL A 4 -56.58 -19.02 11.27
C VAL A 4 -55.22 -19.39 11.88
N LYS A 5 -55.19 -20.30 12.85
CA LYS A 5 -53.91 -20.77 13.49
C LYS A 5 -53.00 -21.45 12.46
N LYS A 6 -53.56 -22.20 11.46
CA LYS A 6 -52.76 -22.81 10.40
C LYS A 6 -52.15 -21.76 9.47
N ARG A 7 -52.86 -20.68 9.14
CA ARG A 7 -52.33 -19.57 8.33
C ARG A 7 -51.24 -18.80 9.09
N ILE A 8 -51.46 -18.49 10.37
CA ILE A 8 -50.45 -17.84 11.20
C ILE A 8 -49.18 -18.69 11.27
N LEU A 9 -49.31 -19.99 11.50
CA LEU A 9 -48.15 -20.91 11.53
C LEU A 9 -47.40 -20.92 10.19
N LEU A 10 -48.09 -20.96 9.05
CA LEU A 10 -47.45 -20.92 7.73
C LEU A 10 -46.68 -19.58 7.48
N VAL A 11 -47.26 -18.46 7.91
CA VAL A 11 -46.58 -17.16 7.81
C VAL A 11 -45.32 -17.12 8.72
N LEU A 12 -45.40 -17.62 9.92
CA LEU A 12 -44.22 -17.70 10.81
C LEU A 12 -43.12 -18.61 10.27
N LEU A 13 -43.49 -19.76 9.68
CA LEU A 13 -42.53 -20.64 9.03
C LEU A 13 -41.89 -20.01 7.80
N ALA A 14 -42.65 -19.25 7.00
CA ALA A 14 -42.12 -18.53 5.87
C ALA A 14 -41.13 -17.42 6.31
N ILE A 15 -41.48 -16.65 7.35
CA ILE A 15 -40.57 -15.65 7.93
C ILE A 15 -39.29 -16.31 8.46
N LEU A 16 -39.42 -17.41 9.20
CA LEU A 16 -38.27 -18.16 9.71
C LEU A 16 -37.37 -18.68 8.58
N ALA A 17 -37.97 -19.20 7.49
CA ALA A 17 -37.22 -19.64 6.33
C ALA A 17 -36.45 -18.49 5.66
N VAL A 18 -37.08 -17.31 5.50
CA VAL A 18 -36.41 -16.11 4.96
C VAL A 18 -35.24 -15.68 5.85
N ILE A 19 -35.45 -15.64 7.17
CA ILE A 19 -34.38 -15.31 8.13
C ILE A 19 -33.24 -16.32 8.03
N LEU A 20 -33.53 -17.61 7.98
CA LEU A 20 -32.52 -18.66 7.85
C LEU A 20 -31.71 -18.51 6.57
N VAL A 21 -32.35 -18.27 5.43
CA VAL A 21 -31.69 -18.01 4.15
C VAL A 21 -30.81 -16.77 4.24
N ALA A 22 -31.31 -15.68 4.82
CA ALA A 22 -30.53 -14.45 5.01
C ALA A 22 -29.28 -14.69 5.89
N LEU A 23 -29.42 -15.47 6.96
CA LEU A 23 -28.30 -15.84 7.83
C LEU A 23 -27.28 -16.73 7.10
N LEU A 24 -27.73 -17.69 6.28
CA LEU A 24 -26.84 -18.55 5.49
C LEU A 24 -26.07 -17.74 4.45
N VAL A 25 -26.72 -16.81 3.76
CA VAL A 25 -26.07 -15.90 2.81
C VAL A 25 -25.07 -14.99 3.53
N PHE A 26 -25.47 -14.38 4.64
CA PHE A 26 -24.58 -13.54 5.44
C PHE A 26 -23.37 -14.33 5.92
N PHE A 27 -23.56 -15.52 6.47
CA PHE A 27 -22.48 -16.36 6.93
C PHE A 27 -21.55 -16.79 5.77
N GLY A 28 -22.12 -17.15 4.61
CA GLY A 28 -21.33 -17.48 3.41
C GLY A 28 -20.43 -16.33 2.94
N VAL A 29 -20.95 -15.09 2.94
CA VAL A 29 -20.21 -13.89 2.56
C VAL A 29 -19.16 -13.53 3.60
N TYR A 30 -19.48 -13.66 4.90
CA TYR A 30 -18.62 -13.15 5.98
C TYR A 30 -17.69 -14.19 6.60
N PHE A 31 -17.83 -15.47 6.29
CA PHE A 31 -17.02 -16.53 6.91
C PHE A 31 -15.50 -16.30 6.74
N THR A 32 -15.05 -16.07 5.52
CA THR A 32 -13.63 -15.82 5.23
C THR A 32 -13.16 -14.46 5.74
N ARG A 33 -14.04 -13.46 5.82
CA ARG A 33 -13.76 -12.16 6.43
C ARG A 33 -13.60 -12.26 7.94
N ILE A 34 -14.41 -13.08 8.61
CA ILE A 34 -14.24 -13.42 10.03
C ILE A 34 -12.91 -14.15 10.25
N GLN A 35 -12.53 -15.07 9.36
CA GLN A 35 -11.22 -15.72 9.44
C GLN A 35 -10.07 -14.73 9.25
N THR A 36 -10.22 -13.75 8.34
CA THR A 36 -9.25 -12.66 8.16
C THR A 36 -9.11 -11.83 9.44
N ILE A 37 -10.23 -11.43 10.05
CA ILE A 37 -10.22 -10.73 11.35
C ILE A 37 -9.55 -11.58 12.43
N GLY A 38 -9.81 -12.88 12.47
CA GLY A 38 -9.18 -13.82 13.41
C GLY A 38 -7.69 -14.03 13.20
N SER A 39 -7.14 -13.64 12.05
CA SER A 39 -5.70 -13.69 11.76
C SER A 39 -4.95 -12.42 12.15
N MET A 40 -5.66 -11.35 12.55
CA MET A 40 -5.02 -10.10 12.96
C MET A 40 -4.22 -10.31 14.24
N GLU A 41 -2.98 -9.86 14.22
CA GLU A 41 -2.02 -9.99 15.32
C GLU A 41 -1.23 -8.69 15.46
N GLN A 42 -1.04 -8.23 16.70
CA GLN A 42 -0.12 -7.15 17.02
C GLN A 42 1.29 -7.71 17.15
N LEU A 43 2.23 -7.18 16.37
CA LEU A 43 3.62 -7.69 16.32
C LEU A 43 4.57 -6.89 17.21
N THR A 44 4.28 -5.61 17.45
CA THR A 44 5.08 -4.72 18.33
C THR A 44 4.19 -4.10 19.40
N ASP A 45 4.79 -3.62 20.49
CA ASP A 45 4.07 -2.98 21.59
C ASP A 45 4.83 -1.74 22.07
N TYR A 46 4.70 -0.64 21.30
CA TYR A 46 5.36 0.63 21.62
C TYR A 46 4.48 1.49 22.54
N ALA A 47 5.14 2.20 23.46
CA ALA A 47 4.48 3.01 24.49
C ALA A 47 3.63 4.16 23.93
N ASP A 48 3.91 4.63 22.71
CA ASP A 48 3.13 5.66 22.02
C ASP A 48 1.85 5.13 21.35
N GLY A 49 1.63 3.80 21.35
CA GLY A 49 0.45 3.12 20.84
C GLY A 49 0.39 2.96 19.32
N TYR A 50 1.45 3.33 18.59
CA TYR A 50 1.54 3.12 17.14
C TYR A 50 2.40 1.91 16.82
N ASN A 51 1.77 0.83 16.37
CA ASN A 51 2.36 -0.50 16.31
C ASN A 51 2.32 -1.10 14.90
N LEU A 52 3.09 -2.16 14.72
CA LEU A 52 2.97 -3.06 13.59
C LEU A 52 1.94 -4.13 13.92
N TYR A 53 0.98 -4.27 13.02
CA TYR A 53 0.00 -5.36 13.01
C TYR A 53 0.20 -6.22 11.78
N ARG A 54 -0.31 -7.44 11.84
CA ARG A 54 -0.34 -8.39 10.73
C ARG A 54 -1.76 -8.84 10.44
N MET A 55 -2.06 -9.12 9.17
CA MET A 55 -3.31 -9.70 8.73
C MET A 55 -3.11 -10.63 7.53
N ASP A 56 -3.66 -11.86 7.62
CA ASP A 56 -3.76 -12.78 6.49
C ASP A 56 -5.12 -12.65 5.82
N VAL A 57 -5.19 -12.18 4.61
CA VAL A 57 -6.44 -12.07 3.84
C VAL A 57 -6.91 -13.47 3.43
N LYS A 58 -8.07 -13.88 3.93
CA LYS A 58 -8.68 -15.19 3.66
C LYS A 58 -9.89 -15.09 2.75
N TYR A 59 -10.46 -13.89 2.57
CA TYR A 59 -11.51 -13.69 1.60
C TYR A 59 -10.92 -13.50 0.21
N ASP A 60 -11.59 -14.06 -0.76
CA ASP A 60 -11.31 -13.82 -2.16
C ASP A 60 -11.86 -12.44 -2.56
N TYR A 61 -11.15 -11.71 -3.41
CA TYR A 61 -11.53 -10.40 -3.93
C TYR A 61 -11.29 -10.33 -5.43
N SER A 62 -12.09 -9.50 -6.10
CA SER A 62 -11.95 -9.20 -7.52
C SER A 62 -11.54 -7.75 -7.71
N LEU A 63 -10.29 -7.54 -8.16
CA LEU A 63 -9.83 -6.20 -8.50
C LEU A 63 -10.59 -5.65 -9.72
N ASP A 64 -10.98 -6.53 -10.67
CA ASP A 64 -11.77 -6.15 -11.83
C ASP A 64 -13.15 -5.63 -11.42
N ASP A 65 -13.83 -6.27 -10.46
CA ASP A 65 -15.12 -5.79 -9.95
C ASP A 65 -15.02 -4.40 -9.27
N ILE A 66 -13.88 -4.11 -8.62
CA ILE A 66 -13.61 -2.78 -8.06
C ILE A 66 -13.42 -1.76 -9.18
N ILE A 67 -12.64 -2.08 -10.21
CA ILE A 67 -12.37 -1.19 -11.36
C ILE A 67 -13.65 -0.97 -12.17
N ASP A 68 -14.40 -2.03 -12.44
CA ASP A 68 -15.66 -2.01 -13.21
C ASP A 68 -16.78 -1.25 -12.48
N TYR A 69 -16.67 -1.04 -11.17
CA TYR A 69 -17.58 -0.16 -10.44
C TYR A 69 -17.56 1.27 -10.99
N GLY A 70 -16.44 1.69 -11.57
CA GLY A 70 -16.26 2.98 -12.25
C GLY A 70 -15.86 4.10 -11.28
N ILE A 71 -14.57 4.27 -11.11
CA ILE A 71 -13.98 5.30 -10.24
C ILE A 71 -14.07 6.67 -10.93
N LYS A 72 -14.69 7.65 -10.25
CA LYS A 72 -14.86 9.04 -10.74
C LYS A 72 -14.31 10.06 -9.76
N ASP A 73 -14.24 9.69 -8.49
CA ASP A 73 -13.80 10.51 -7.36
C ASP A 73 -13.42 9.61 -6.17
N ASP A 74 -12.91 10.22 -5.12
CA ASP A 74 -12.54 9.50 -3.88
C ASP A 74 -13.72 8.72 -3.28
N GLN A 75 -14.95 9.24 -3.37
CA GLN A 75 -16.11 8.56 -2.78
C GLN A 75 -16.47 7.29 -3.56
N THR A 76 -16.49 7.34 -4.88
CA THR A 76 -16.77 6.15 -5.72
C THR A 76 -15.67 5.10 -5.58
N MET A 77 -14.41 5.50 -5.42
CA MET A 77 -13.31 4.59 -5.07
C MET A 77 -13.57 3.90 -3.73
N ILE A 78 -13.90 4.68 -2.71
CA ILE A 78 -14.21 4.16 -1.36
C ILE A 78 -15.41 3.20 -1.41
N ASP A 79 -16.46 3.56 -2.12
CA ASP A 79 -17.67 2.73 -2.25
C ASP A 79 -17.36 1.39 -2.94
N ALA A 80 -16.50 1.40 -3.98
CA ALA A 80 -16.04 0.20 -4.67
C ALA A 80 -15.24 -0.73 -3.73
N ILE A 81 -14.27 -0.16 -2.99
CA ILE A 81 -13.46 -0.90 -1.99
C ILE A 81 -14.35 -1.48 -0.89
N LEU A 82 -15.30 -0.70 -0.37
CA LEU A 82 -16.22 -1.17 0.67
C LEU A 82 -17.17 -2.25 0.17
N LYS A 83 -17.67 -2.14 -1.06
CA LYS A 83 -18.52 -3.16 -1.67
C LYS A 83 -17.80 -4.50 -1.77
N GLU A 84 -16.51 -4.48 -2.06
CA GLU A 84 -15.69 -5.68 -2.17
C GLU A 84 -15.28 -6.24 -0.80
N SER A 85 -14.74 -5.41 0.07
CA SER A 85 -14.19 -5.85 1.37
C SER A 85 -15.26 -6.08 2.44
N LEU A 86 -16.31 -5.25 2.48
CA LEU A 86 -17.33 -5.17 3.53
C LEU A 86 -18.75 -5.04 2.97
N PRO A 87 -19.20 -5.93 2.06
CA PRO A 87 -20.51 -5.81 1.45
C PRO A 87 -21.61 -5.71 2.53
N LEU A 88 -22.55 -4.76 2.34
CA LEU A 88 -23.72 -4.52 3.22
C LEU A 88 -23.42 -3.87 4.59
N LEU A 89 -22.16 -3.51 4.89
CA LEU A 89 -21.83 -2.84 6.16
C LEU A 89 -21.46 -1.36 5.94
N PRO A 90 -22.06 -0.43 6.68
CA PRO A 90 -21.76 1.00 6.58
C PRO A 90 -20.47 1.31 7.38
N VAL A 91 -19.31 1.26 6.73
CA VAL A 91 -18.03 1.70 7.29
C VAL A 91 -17.59 2.97 6.56
N LYS A 92 -16.92 3.87 7.27
CA LYS A 92 -16.35 5.08 6.67
C LYS A 92 -14.82 4.95 6.67
N ILE A 93 -14.22 5.17 5.51
CA ILE A 93 -12.77 5.27 5.33
C ILE A 93 -12.46 6.60 4.62
N LYS A 94 -11.21 6.99 4.65
CA LYS A 94 -10.71 8.18 3.96
C LYS A 94 -9.73 7.76 2.88
N ALA A 95 -9.66 8.53 1.81
CA ALA A 95 -8.61 8.35 0.83
C ALA A 95 -7.24 8.69 1.46
N PRO A 96 -6.20 7.87 1.27
CA PRO A 96 -4.88 8.03 1.89
C PRO A 96 -4.08 9.20 1.30
N SER A 97 -3.24 9.85 2.13
CA SER A 97 -2.24 10.84 1.70
C SER A 97 -0.90 10.57 2.40
N PHE A 98 0.26 10.76 1.70
CA PHE A 98 1.57 10.28 2.16
C PHE A 98 2.75 11.04 1.53
N GLY A 99 3.94 10.94 2.18
CA GLY A 99 5.25 11.38 1.67
C GLY A 99 6.27 10.24 1.73
N CYS A 100 7.48 10.34 1.07
CA CYS A 100 8.31 9.13 0.96
C CYS A 100 9.72 9.27 0.38
N THR A 101 10.50 8.17 0.52
CA THR A 101 11.73 7.87 -0.20
C THR A 101 11.70 6.41 -0.65
N ALA A 102 12.21 6.08 -1.86
CA ALA A 102 12.44 4.71 -2.29
C ALA A 102 13.69 4.62 -3.17
N PHE A 103 14.31 3.43 -3.21
CA PHE A 103 15.50 3.16 -4.02
C PHE A 103 15.67 1.66 -4.26
N THR A 104 16.48 1.30 -5.26
CA THR A 104 16.91 -0.08 -5.53
C THR A 104 18.43 -0.20 -5.38
N LEU A 105 18.85 -1.30 -4.79
CA LEU A 105 20.25 -1.67 -4.60
C LEU A 105 20.43 -3.17 -4.85
N THR A 106 21.48 -3.56 -5.59
CA THR A 106 21.91 -4.97 -5.65
C THR A 106 23.16 -5.12 -4.80
N ASP A 107 23.10 -6.00 -3.82
CA ASP A 107 24.24 -6.28 -2.95
C ASP A 107 25.31 -7.18 -3.61
N THR A 108 26.43 -7.36 -2.94
CA THR A 108 27.57 -8.16 -3.44
C THR A 108 27.28 -9.64 -3.53
N ASP A 109 26.25 -10.14 -2.84
CA ASP A 109 25.81 -11.53 -2.87
C ASP A 109 24.75 -11.77 -3.97
N GLY A 110 24.34 -10.70 -4.67
CA GLY A 110 23.37 -10.72 -5.77
C GLY A 110 21.94 -10.55 -5.31
N GLY A 111 21.70 -10.24 -4.03
CA GLY A 111 20.38 -9.87 -3.51
C GLY A 111 19.93 -8.50 -4.02
N VAL A 112 18.75 -8.43 -4.61
CA VAL A 112 18.15 -7.17 -5.04
C VAL A 112 17.20 -6.67 -3.96
N HIS A 113 17.44 -5.44 -3.52
CA HIS A 113 16.66 -4.82 -2.46
C HIS A 113 15.94 -3.56 -2.93
N MET A 114 14.66 -3.41 -2.58
CA MET A 114 13.99 -2.12 -2.58
C MET A 114 13.97 -1.57 -1.16
N GLY A 115 14.70 -0.50 -0.92
CA GLY A 115 14.61 0.28 0.33
C GLY A 115 13.49 1.31 0.24
N ARG A 116 12.73 1.48 1.33
CA ARG A 116 11.54 2.34 1.38
C ARG A 116 11.40 3.02 2.73
N ASN A 117 11.29 4.35 2.76
CA ASN A 117 10.78 5.11 3.91
C ASN A 117 9.38 5.63 3.59
N TYR A 118 8.41 5.36 4.44
CA TYR A 118 7.13 6.02 4.45
C TYR A 118 7.15 7.18 5.42
N ASP A 119 7.03 8.39 4.91
CA ASP A 119 7.07 9.62 5.68
C ASP A 119 5.69 10.29 5.68
N PHE A 120 5.14 10.59 6.84
CA PHE A 120 3.89 11.31 6.97
C PHE A 120 3.79 11.97 8.34
N ARG A 121 3.44 13.27 8.38
CA ARG A 121 3.39 14.06 9.62
C ARG A 121 2.46 13.51 10.70
N LYS A 122 1.43 12.74 10.32
CA LYS A 122 0.52 12.09 11.27
C LYS A 122 1.03 10.70 11.60
N ASP A 123 1.03 10.41 12.89
CA ASP A 123 1.38 9.08 13.36
C ASP A 123 0.36 8.03 12.93
N THR A 124 0.85 6.87 12.53
CA THR A 124 0.04 5.74 12.11
C THR A 124 0.63 4.42 12.56
N SER A 125 -0.24 3.48 12.91
CA SER A 125 0.14 2.07 12.96
C SER A 125 0.22 1.50 11.54
N ALA A 126 1.11 0.53 11.33
CA ALA A 126 1.25 -0.19 10.08
C ALA A 126 0.50 -1.54 10.14
N MET A 127 -0.15 -1.90 9.04
CA MET A 127 -0.69 -3.25 8.83
C MET A 127 0.11 -3.97 7.75
N LEU A 128 0.84 -5.02 8.14
CA LEU A 128 1.39 -6.01 7.23
C LEU A 128 0.23 -6.88 6.71
N VAL A 129 0.02 -6.88 5.41
CA VAL A 129 -1.07 -7.60 4.74
C VAL A 129 -0.50 -8.71 3.87
N TYR A 130 -0.86 -9.95 4.17
CA TYR A 130 -0.60 -11.09 3.30
C TYR A 130 -1.81 -11.33 2.41
N CYS A 131 -1.62 -11.21 1.09
CA CYS A 131 -2.63 -11.53 0.08
C CYS A 131 -2.24 -12.76 -0.71
N ALA A 132 -3.24 -13.58 -1.04
CA ALA A 132 -3.11 -14.71 -1.97
C ALA A 132 -4.40 -14.80 -2.78
N PRO A 133 -4.64 -13.84 -3.71
CA PRO A 133 -5.86 -13.83 -4.51
C PRO A 133 -5.90 -15.05 -5.42
N LYS A 134 -7.11 -15.49 -5.78
CA LYS A 134 -7.31 -16.68 -6.59
C LYS A 134 -6.74 -16.54 -8.00
N ASP A 135 -6.88 -15.34 -8.57
CA ASP A 135 -6.48 -15.03 -9.94
C ASP A 135 -5.33 -14.00 -9.98
N GLY A 136 -4.38 -14.11 -9.04
CA GLY A 136 -3.23 -13.21 -8.95
C GLY A 136 -2.08 -13.77 -8.12
N TYR A 137 -0.98 -13.03 -8.06
CA TYR A 137 0.22 -13.40 -7.32
C TYR A 137 0.04 -13.19 -5.81
N LYS A 138 0.68 -14.07 -5.01
CA LYS A 138 0.82 -13.83 -3.58
C LYS A 138 1.64 -12.58 -3.34
N SER A 139 1.34 -11.86 -2.27
CA SER A 139 2.07 -10.63 -1.94
C SER A 139 2.05 -10.34 -0.44
N ILE A 140 3.06 -9.58 -0.02
CA ILE A 140 3.10 -8.82 1.23
C ILE A 140 3.03 -7.34 0.90
N ALA A 141 2.26 -6.58 1.68
CA ALA A 141 2.12 -5.16 1.47
C ALA A 141 1.84 -4.45 2.81
N PHE A 142 2.07 -3.14 2.87
CA PHE A 142 1.88 -2.37 4.09
C PHE A 142 0.88 -1.24 3.89
N ALA A 143 -0.08 -1.17 4.81
CA ALA A 143 -1.12 -0.15 4.84
C ALA A 143 -1.02 0.70 6.10
N ALA A 144 -1.28 2.01 5.98
CA ALA A 144 -1.37 2.94 7.09
C ALA A 144 -2.77 2.89 7.71
N LEU A 145 -2.89 2.48 8.97
CA LEU A 145 -4.17 2.28 9.65
C LEU A 145 -4.89 3.59 10.01
N ASP A 146 -4.18 4.74 10.03
CA ASP A 146 -4.83 6.06 10.16
C ASP A 146 -5.81 6.35 9.02
N ASN A 147 -5.53 5.88 7.81
CA ASN A 147 -6.39 6.06 6.65
C ASN A 147 -7.80 5.47 6.83
N VAL A 148 -7.93 4.47 7.69
CA VAL A 148 -9.22 3.84 8.04
C VAL A 148 -9.61 4.08 9.50
N SER A 149 -8.93 5.00 10.18
CA SER A 149 -9.14 5.34 11.59
C SER A 149 -9.06 4.13 12.52
N ALA A 150 -8.13 3.20 12.22
CA ALA A 150 -7.99 1.91 12.90
C ALA A 150 -6.58 1.68 13.49
N ASN A 151 -5.89 2.74 13.96
CA ASN A 151 -4.54 2.63 14.54
C ASN A 151 -4.40 1.58 15.65
N VAL A 152 -5.50 1.25 16.33
CA VAL A 152 -5.59 0.14 17.28
C VAL A 152 -6.76 -0.74 16.84
N PRO A 153 -6.55 -1.74 15.95
CA PRO A 153 -7.63 -2.58 15.40
C PRO A 153 -8.43 -3.29 16.49
N ASP A 154 -7.75 -3.77 17.54
CA ASP A 154 -8.34 -4.52 18.62
C ASP A 154 -9.20 -3.70 19.62
N GLU A 155 -9.17 -2.37 19.51
CA GLU A 155 -9.95 -1.50 20.40
C GLU A 155 -11.47 -1.77 20.31
N ASN A 156 -11.99 -2.01 19.11
CA ASN A 156 -13.39 -2.34 18.89
C ASN A 156 -13.66 -2.96 17.51
N ILE A 157 -14.84 -3.59 17.39
CA ILE A 157 -15.26 -4.29 16.17
C ILE A 157 -15.29 -3.41 14.93
N LYS A 158 -15.59 -2.10 15.05
CA LYS A 158 -15.64 -1.19 13.89
C LYS A 158 -14.25 -0.99 13.29
N LYS A 159 -13.22 -0.84 14.14
CA LYS A 159 -11.82 -0.73 13.71
C LYS A 159 -11.33 -2.03 13.08
N LYS A 160 -11.65 -3.19 13.66
CA LYS A 160 -11.36 -4.50 13.06
C LYS A 160 -12.00 -4.65 11.68
N LEU A 161 -13.26 -4.27 11.53
CA LEU A 161 -13.95 -4.31 10.25
C LEU A 161 -13.31 -3.34 9.24
N ALA A 162 -12.99 -2.11 9.66
CA ALA A 162 -12.34 -1.14 8.79
C ALA A 162 -10.98 -1.65 8.27
N SER A 163 -10.24 -2.40 9.10
CA SER A 163 -8.95 -3.00 8.70
C SER A 163 -9.07 -4.03 7.57
N LEU A 164 -10.26 -4.60 7.31
CA LEU A 164 -10.48 -5.49 6.16
C LEU A 164 -10.30 -4.79 4.80
N THR A 165 -10.29 -3.46 4.76
CA THR A 165 -10.00 -2.70 3.54
C THR A 165 -8.50 -2.54 3.26
N ALA A 166 -7.63 -2.96 4.19
CA ALA A 166 -6.18 -2.78 4.10
C ALA A 166 -5.55 -3.27 2.78
N PRO A 167 -5.98 -4.40 2.16
CA PRO A 167 -5.43 -4.84 0.87
C PRO A 167 -5.49 -3.79 -0.25
N PHE A 168 -6.49 -2.91 -0.21
CA PHE A 168 -6.78 -1.93 -1.26
C PHE A 168 -6.27 -0.52 -0.94
N ILE A 169 -5.63 -0.34 0.23
CA ILE A 169 -5.07 0.95 0.69
C ILE A 169 -3.59 0.83 1.06
N CYS A 170 -2.92 -0.23 0.60
CA CYS A 170 -1.49 -0.40 0.77
C CYS A 170 -0.71 0.71 0.06
N LEU A 171 0.45 1.08 0.61
CA LEU A 171 1.30 2.16 0.14
C LEU A 171 2.59 1.64 -0.51
N ASP A 172 2.91 0.40 -0.23
CA ASP A 172 4.04 -0.34 -0.79
C ASP A 172 3.81 -1.85 -0.61
N GLY A 173 4.61 -2.66 -1.30
CA GLY A 173 4.53 -4.11 -1.21
C GLY A 173 5.45 -4.80 -2.19
N MET A 174 5.50 -6.13 -2.06
CA MET A 174 6.24 -7.05 -2.93
C MET A 174 5.40 -8.30 -3.21
N ASN A 175 5.47 -8.81 -4.43
CA ASN A 175 4.80 -10.06 -4.81
C ASN A 175 5.76 -11.25 -4.96
N GLU A 176 5.20 -12.46 -5.17
CA GLU A 176 5.95 -13.71 -5.31
C GLU A 176 6.80 -13.81 -6.59
N LYS A 177 6.74 -12.82 -7.48
CA LYS A 177 7.62 -12.69 -8.64
C LYS A 177 8.83 -11.80 -8.36
N GLY A 178 8.90 -11.25 -7.13
CA GLY A 178 9.94 -10.31 -6.75
C GLY A 178 9.73 -8.91 -7.31
N VAL A 179 8.51 -8.55 -7.71
CA VAL A 179 8.17 -7.16 -8.07
C VAL A 179 7.76 -6.40 -6.82
N SER A 180 8.47 -5.32 -6.54
CA SER A 180 8.13 -4.37 -5.47
C SER A 180 7.65 -3.05 -6.04
N ILE A 181 6.68 -2.44 -5.38
CA ILE A 181 6.14 -1.12 -5.72
C ILE A 181 5.96 -0.27 -4.47
N ALA A 182 6.25 1.02 -4.59
CA ALA A 182 5.97 2.02 -3.56
C ALA A 182 5.39 3.28 -4.19
N VAL A 183 4.47 3.96 -3.50
CA VAL A 183 3.92 5.25 -3.91
C VAL A 183 4.56 6.38 -3.13
N LEU A 184 4.79 7.51 -3.81
CA LEU A 184 5.34 8.73 -3.23
C LEU A 184 4.51 9.93 -3.66
N THR A 185 4.27 10.91 -2.75
CA THR A 185 3.51 12.11 -3.08
C THR A 185 4.34 13.13 -3.86
N LEU A 186 3.66 13.87 -4.71
CA LEU A 186 4.17 15.06 -5.40
C LEU A 186 3.37 16.30 -4.95
N ASP A 187 3.93 17.49 -5.14
CA ASP A 187 3.30 18.76 -4.75
C ASP A 187 2.42 19.36 -5.86
N SER A 188 2.45 18.77 -7.06
CA SER A 188 1.66 19.21 -8.21
C SER A 188 0.17 18.93 -8.05
N GLU A 189 -0.63 19.53 -8.94
CA GLU A 189 -2.05 19.20 -9.06
C GLU A 189 -2.24 17.71 -9.39
N PRO A 190 -3.23 17.05 -8.77
CA PRO A 190 -3.46 15.62 -8.95
C PRO A 190 -3.75 15.25 -10.41
N VAL A 191 -3.15 14.15 -10.87
CA VAL A 191 -3.47 13.61 -12.19
C VAL A 191 -4.86 12.96 -12.19
N HIS A 192 -5.68 13.37 -13.15
CA HIS A 192 -6.99 12.76 -13.43
C HIS A 192 -7.10 12.56 -14.95
N GLN A 193 -6.59 11.44 -15.43
CA GLN A 193 -6.65 11.11 -16.87
C GLN A 193 -8.08 10.77 -17.28
N ASN A 194 -8.43 11.11 -18.52
CA ASN A 194 -9.71 10.81 -19.14
C ASN A 194 -9.49 10.53 -20.64
N THR A 195 -8.81 9.43 -20.94
CA THR A 195 -8.49 9.02 -22.32
C THR A 195 -9.45 7.95 -22.84
N GLY A 196 -10.39 7.50 -22.01
CA GLY A 196 -11.38 6.48 -22.32
C GLY A 196 -10.96 5.07 -21.90
N LYS A 197 -9.84 4.92 -21.18
CA LYS A 197 -9.43 3.65 -20.54
C LYS A 197 -10.20 3.47 -19.23
N PRO A 198 -10.23 2.23 -18.68
CA PRO A 198 -10.71 2.01 -17.32
C PRO A 198 -9.90 2.86 -16.33
N VAL A 199 -10.58 3.44 -15.32
CA VAL A 199 -9.94 4.31 -14.34
C VAL A 199 -9.45 3.50 -13.14
N ILE A 200 -8.22 3.74 -12.73
CA ILE A 200 -7.63 3.16 -11.53
C ILE A 200 -7.13 4.25 -10.57
N SER A 201 -7.35 4.06 -9.26
CA SER A 201 -6.83 5.00 -8.27
C SER A 201 -5.43 4.62 -7.80
N THR A 202 -4.76 5.56 -7.15
CA THR A 202 -3.37 5.43 -6.67
C THR A 202 -3.10 4.13 -5.91
N THR A 203 -3.90 3.79 -4.90
CA THR A 203 -3.66 2.59 -4.08
C THR A 203 -4.11 1.30 -4.77
N LEU A 204 -5.12 1.38 -5.64
CA LEU A 204 -5.53 0.24 -6.46
C LEU A 204 -4.50 -0.08 -7.55
N ALA A 205 -3.74 0.91 -8.02
CA ALA A 205 -2.60 0.67 -8.92
C ALA A 205 -1.51 -0.17 -8.24
N ILE A 206 -1.26 0.04 -6.93
CA ILE A 206 -0.36 -0.83 -6.17
C ILE A 206 -0.91 -2.26 -6.14
N ARG A 207 -2.19 -2.43 -5.83
CA ARG A 207 -2.81 -3.76 -5.81
C ARG A 207 -2.75 -4.43 -7.17
N LEU A 208 -3.00 -3.68 -8.26
CA LEU A 208 -2.92 -4.18 -9.64
C LEU A 208 -1.53 -4.74 -9.96
N VAL A 209 -0.47 -3.98 -9.66
CA VAL A 209 0.92 -4.40 -9.91
C VAL A 209 1.25 -5.63 -9.07
N LEU A 210 0.91 -5.63 -7.77
CA LEU A 210 1.19 -6.75 -6.89
C LEU A 210 0.45 -8.03 -7.30
N ASP A 211 -0.76 -7.91 -7.81
CA ASP A 211 -1.54 -9.09 -8.23
C ASP A 211 -1.14 -9.62 -9.61
N ARG A 212 -0.58 -8.79 -10.53
CA ARG A 212 -0.53 -9.14 -11.95
C ARG A 212 0.81 -8.95 -12.64
N ALA A 213 1.76 -8.21 -12.09
CA ALA A 213 3.05 -7.98 -12.75
C ALA A 213 4.10 -8.99 -12.29
N ALA A 214 4.82 -9.61 -13.21
CA ALA A 214 5.96 -10.48 -12.94
C ALA A 214 7.31 -9.78 -13.13
N THR A 215 7.32 -8.60 -13.76
CA THR A 215 8.51 -7.78 -13.99
C THR A 215 8.17 -6.29 -13.89
N THR A 216 9.18 -5.44 -13.76
CA THR A 216 9.02 -3.97 -13.82
C THR A 216 8.40 -3.53 -15.16
N GLU A 217 8.81 -4.13 -16.28
CA GLU A 217 8.26 -3.83 -17.61
C GLU A 217 6.76 -4.15 -17.67
N GLU A 218 6.34 -5.35 -17.20
CA GLU A 218 4.92 -5.73 -17.14
C GLU A 218 4.11 -4.78 -16.27
N ALA A 219 4.69 -4.32 -15.13
CA ALA A 219 4.04 -3.35 -14.25
C ALA A 219 3.79 -2.01 -14.96
N VAL A 220 4.77 -1.53 -15.72
CA VAL A 220 4.64 -0.30 -16.53
C VAL A 220 3.53 -0.45 -17.57
N GLU A 221 3.51 -1.55 -18.33
CA GLU A 221 2.48 -1.77 -19.37
C GLU A 221 1.08 -1.96 -18.77
N LEU A 222 0.99 -2.61 -17.61
CA LEU A 222 -0.28 -2.68 -16.87
C LEU A 222 -0.79 -1.27 -16.51
N LEU A 223 0.05 -0.43 -15.92
CA LEU A 223 -0.33 0.95 -15.54
C LEU A 223 -0.70 1.79 -16.77
N ARG A 224 -0.04 1.60 -17.93
CA ARG A 224 -0.38 2.26 -19.20
C ARG A 224 -1.77 1.88 -19.71
N SER A 225 -2.31 0.73 -19.30
CA SER A 225 -3.62 0.26 -19.73
C SER A 225 -4.79 0.95 -19.04
N TYR A 226 -4.52 1.80 -18.06
CA TYR A 226 -5.53 2.50 -17.25
C TYR A 226 -5.37 4.02 -17.31
N ASP A 227 -6.46 4.73 -17.06
CA ASP A 227 -6.46 6.14 -16.74
C ASP A 227 -6.24 6.32 -15.24
N MET A 228 -5.21 7.08 -14.84
CA MET A 228 -4.89 7.31 -13.43
C MET A 228 -5.80 8.37 -12.83
N PHE A 229 -6.36 8.04 -11.66
CA PHE A 229 -7.03 8.96 -10.76
C PHE A 229 -6.22 9.10 -9.47
N ALA A 230 -5.48 10.18 -9.32
CA ALA A 230 -4.76 10.50 -8.10
C ALA A 230 -5.74 10.90 -7.00
N SER A 231 -5.80 10.10 -5.93
CA SER A 231 -6.76 10.26 -4.83
C SER A 231 -6.31 11.29 -3.79
N SER A 232 -7.23 11.71 -2.91
CA SER A 232 -6.94 12.62 -1.77
C SER A 232 -6.47 14.02 -2.15
N GLY A 233 -6.73 14.48 -3.37
CA GLY A 233 -6.37 15.82 -3.83
C GLY A 233 -4.86 16.09 -3.88
N ARG A 234 -4.05 15.07 -4.08
CA ARG A 234 -2.59 15.15 -4.24
C ARG A 234 -2.14 14.36 -5.44
N ASP A 235 -1.03 14.77 -6.03
CA ASP A 235 -0.38 14.02 -7.10
C ASP A 235 0.59 12.97 -6.54
N TYR A 236 0.89 11.96 -7.35
CA TYR A 236 1.72 10.83 -6.96
C TYR A 236 2.54 10.31 -8.13
N HIS A 237 3.67 9.71 -7.78
CA HIS A 237 4.42 8.82 -8.66
C HIS A 237 4.69 7.48 -7.95
N PHE A 238 5.10 6.48 -8.70
CA PHE A 238 5.45 5.17 -8.17
C PHE A 238 6.93 4.89 -8.39
N TYR A 239 7.52 4.14 -7.49
CA TYR A 239 8.78 3.48 -7.70
C TYR A 239 8.54 1.98 -7.79
N ILE A 240 9.02 1.36 -8.85
CA ILE A 240 8.86 -0.07 -9.11
C ILE A 240 10.23 -0.67 -9.37
N THR A 241 10.49 -1.85 -8.82
CA THR A 241 11.66 -2.65 -9.13
C THR A 241 11.32 -4.13 -9.08
N ASP A 242 12.13 -4.97 -9.71
CA ASP A 242 12.00 -6.42 -9.68
C ASP A 242 13.30 -7.12 -9.28
N ALA A 243 13.28 -8.46 -9.23
CA ALA A 243 14.44 -9.28 -8.88
C ALA A 243 15.63 -9.16 -9.84
N SER A 244 15.49 -8.50 -11.00
CA SER A 244 16.60 -8.18 -11.89
C SER A 244 17.34 -6.89 -11.53
N GLY A 245 16.76 -6.07 -10.64
CA GLY A 245 17.25 -4.75 -10.28
C GLY A 245 16.80 -3.64 -11.24
N ASP A 246 15.85 -3.89 -12.14
CA ASP A 246 15.25 -2.87 -13.01
C ASP A 246 14.38 -1.92 -12.20
N GLY A 247 14.99 -0.83 -11.70
CA GLY A 247 14.33 0.19 -10.89
C GLY A 247 13.86 1.36 -11.74
N ARG A 248 12.54 1.67 -11.71
CA ARG A 248 11.95 2.76 -12.50
C ARG A 248 11.00 3.63 -11.66
N VAL A 249 11.06 4.94 -11.94
CA VAL A 249 10.07 5.92 -11.46
C VAL A 249 8.98 6.06 -12.51
N ILE A 250 7.73 5.92 -12.11
CA ILE A 250 6.55 6.06 -12.96
C ILE A 250 5.87 7.37 -12.63
N GLU A 251 5.92 8.31 -13.54
CA GLU A 251 5.40 9.68 -13.42
C GLU A 251 4.34 9.95 -14.48
N TYR A 252 3.46 10.94 -14.23
CA TYR A 252 2.52 11.45 -15.22
C TYR A 252 2.95 12.85 -15.64
N ASP A 253 3.16 13.07 -16.93
CA ASP A 253 3.78 14.31 -17.47
C ASP A 253 3.03 15.56 -17.03
N ILE A 254 3.65 16.35 -16.15
CA ILE A 254 3.07 17.59 -15.62
C ILE A 254 2.83 18.65 -16.70
N ASN A 255 3.51 18.55 -17.85
CA ASN A 255 3.42 19.51 -18.96
C ASN A 255 2.53 19.01 -20.10
N GLY A 256 1.98 17.81 -20.01
CA GLY A 256 1.14 17.18 -21.04
C GLY A 256 -0.36 17.29 -20.76
N GLU A 257 -1.17 17.24 -21.82
CA GLU A 257 -2.63 17.07 -21.72
C GLU A 257 -3.09 16.13 -22.85
N PRO A 258 -3.57 14.90 -22.56
CA PRO A 258 -3.56 14.31 -21.22
C PRO A 258 -2.15 14.10 -20.67
N ARG A 259 -2.02 14.04 -19.35
CA ARG A 259 -0.73 13.74 -18.69
C ARG A 259 -0.37 12.27 -18.96
N GLU A 260 0.54 12.03 -19.90
CA GLU A 260 0.95 10.69 -20.27
C GLU A 260 1.85 10.05 -19.20
N LEU A 261 1.74 8.72 -19.01
CA LEU A 261 2.63 7.96 -18.17
C LEU A 261 4.03 7.91 -18.78
N ILE A 262 5.02 8.26 -17.97
CA ILE A 262 6.44 8.21 -18.31
C ILE A 262 7.13 7.33 -17.28
N ASP A 263 7.93 6.38 -17.76
CA ASP A 263 8.80 5.57 -16.94
C ASP A 263 10.26 6.01 -17.14
N THR A 264 10.97 6.21 -16.03
CA THR A 264 12.35 6.68 -16.01
C THR A 264 13.18 5.75 -15.15
N PRO A 265 14.23 5.08 -15.70
CA PRO A 265 15.18 4.33 -14.89
C PRO A 265 15.83 5.24 -13.84
N SER A 266 15.84 4.82 -12.59
CA SER A 266 16.43 5.59 -11.48
C SER A 266 16.83 4.67 -10.33
N GLU A 267 17.99 4.95 -9.73
CA GLU A 267 18.45 4.23 -8.53
C GLU A 267 17.68 4.63 -7.29
N ALA A 268 17.18 5.86 -7.22
CA ALA A 268 16.44 6.39 -6.08
C ALA A 268 15.37 7.41 -6.50
N VAL A 269 14.43 7.68 -5.59
CA VAL A 269 13.39 8.70 -5.77
C VAL A 269 12.93 9.23 -4.40
N THR A 270 12.53 10.51 -4.39
CA THR A 270 11.84 11.14 -3.25
C THR A 270 10.61 11.89 -3.73
N ASN A 271 10.25 13.02 -3.17
CA ASN A 271 8.98 13.71 -3.47
C ASN A 271 9.11 14.78 -4.57
N PHE A 272 9.85 14.49 -5.65
CA PHE A 272 9.97 15.37 -6.82
C PHE A 272 9.96 14.59 -8.14
N PHE A 273 9.56 15.26 -9.23
CA PHE A 273 9.63 14.66 -10.57
C PHE A 273 11.07 14.40 -10.97
N ILE A 274 11.44 13.13 -11.14
CA ILE A 274 12.82 12.72 -11.45
C ILE A 274 13.29 13.31 -12.77
N ARG A 275 12.39 13.51 -13.74
CA ARG A 275 12.69 14.17 -15.01
C ARG A 275 13.03 15.65 -14.87
N HIS A 276 12.62 16.27 -13.76
CA HIS A 276 12.85 17.67 -13.47
C HIS A 276 13.80 17.89 -12.28
N LYS A 277 14.59 16.88 -11.92
CA LYS A 277 15.49 16.91 -10.77
C LYS A 277 16.41 18.12 -10.72
N ASP A 278 16.85 18.64 -11.89
CA ASP A 278 17.72 19.80 -11.99
C ASP A 278 17.00 21.14 -11.64
N LYS A 279 15.68 21.15 -11.55
CA LYS A 279 14.88 22.29 -11.14
C LYS A 279 14.58 22.29 -9.64
N VAL A 280 14.88 21.20 -8.93
CA VAL A 280 14.59 21.04 -7.51
C VAL A 280 15.86 21.25 -6.69
N LEU A 281 15.83 22.22 -5.79
CA LEU A 281 16.96 22.56 -4.93
C LEU A 281 16.91 21.76 -3.61
N PRO A 282 18.05 21.45 -2.99
CA PRO A 282 18.07 20.88 -1.64
C PRO A 282 17.37 21.79 -0.63
N ASN A 283 16.64 21.20 0.31
CA ASN A 283 15.85 21.87 1.36
C ASN A 283 14.74 22.81 0.82
N GLN A 284 14.37 22.68 -0.44
CA GLN A 284 13.23 23.37 -1.02
C GLN A 284 11.93 22.85 -0.41
N LYS A 285 11.02 23.75 -0.07
CA LYS A 285 9.67 23.41 0.41
C LYS A 285 8.67 23.72 -0.67
N ASN A 286 7.79 22.77 -0.97
CA ASN A 286 6.62 22.89 -1.85
C ASN A 286 6.88 23.64 -3.17
N ASP A 287 7.08 22.91 -4.25
CA ASP A 287 7.18 23.42 -5.61
C ASP A 287 6.43 22.49 -6.57
N ILE A 288 6.00 23.00 -7.72
CA ILE A 288 5.29 22.19 -8.73
C ILE A 288 6.11 20.97 -9.21
N TYR A 289 7.44 21.06 -9.13
CA TYR A 289 8.33 19.95 -9.44
C TYR A 289 8.66 19.07 -8.23
N GLY A 290 8.21 19.47 -7.01
CA GLY A 290 8.35 18.71 -5.78
C GLY A 290 9.46 19.21 -4.84
N HIS A 291 9.82 18.38 -3.87
CA HIS A 291 10.79 18.64 -2.80
C HIS A 291 11.55 17.37 -2.37
N GLY A 292 12.47 17.48 -1.40
CA GLY A 292 13.21 16.32 -0.86
C GLY A 292 14.45 15.96 -1.65
N ARG A 293 15.02 16.90 -2.39
CA ARG A 293 16.27 16.70 -3.12
C ARG A 293 17.42 16.33 -2.20
N GLU A 294 17.49 16.91 -1.02
CA GLU A 294 18.50 16.61 0.01
C GLU A 294 18.47 15.14 0.45
N ARG A 295 17.27 14.51 0.55
CA ARG A 295 17.13 13.09 0.87
C ARG A 295 17.56 12.20 -0.26
N TYR A 296 17.22 12.57 -1.49
CA TYR A 296 17.70 11.89 -2.69
C TYR A 296 19.23 11.90 -2.78
N ASP A 297 19.84 13.08 -2.59
CA ASP A 297 21.30 13.23 -2.63
C ASP A 297 21.97 12.47 -1.48
N ALA A 298 21.33 12.37 -0.29
CA ALA A 298 21.82 11.59 0.84
C ALA A 298 21.86 10.09 0.54
N VAL A 299 20.83 9.53 -0.10
CA VAL A 299 20.80 8.12 -0.55
C VAL A 299 21.92 7.87 -1.55
N LEU A 300 22.04 8.71 -2.59
CA LEU A 300 23.10 8.55 -3.60
C LEU A 300 24.50 8.68 -3.03
N LYS A 301 24.67 9.52 -1.99
CA LYS A 301 25.93 9.63 -1.30
C LYS A 301 26.32 8.33 -0.60
N VAL A 302 25.40 7.66 0.08
CA VAL A 302 25.67 6.34 0.67
C VAL A 302 26.10 5.33 -0.40
N PHE A 303 25.43 5.33 -1.56
CA PHE A 303 25.78 4.45 -2.69
C PHE A 303 27.19 4.77 -3.23
N GLU A 304 27.56 6.03 -3.34
CA GLU A 304 28.92 6.39 -3.80
C GLU A 304 29.98 6.04 -2.76
N ASP A 305 29.72 6.29 -1.46
CA ASP A 305 30.68 6.02 -0.38
C ASP A 305 30.93 4.51 -0.20
N GLU A 306 29.94 3.64 -0.44
CA GLU A 306 30.02 2.19 -0.27
C GLU A 306 30.15 1.42 -1.60
N LYS A 307 30.36 2.12 -2.71
CA LYS A 307 30.39 1.55 -4.06
C LYS A 307 31.33 0.35 -4.19
N GLY A 308 30.78 -0.76 -4.70
CA GLY A 308 31.50 -2.01 -4.88
C GLY A 308 31.53 -2.92 -3.64
N ASN A 309 30.93 -2.48 -2.50
CA ASN A 309 30.83 -3.26 -1.26
C ASN A 309 29.41 -3.19 -0.67
N TYR A 310 28.40 -3.20 -1.52
CA TYR A 310 27.01 -3.12 -1.06
C TYR A 310 26.60 -4.37 -0.27
N THR A 311 25.94 -4.15 0.86
CA THR A 311 25.40 -5.19 1.74
C THR A 311 23.99 -4.82 2.18
N SER A 312 23.33 -5.68 2.93
CA SER A 312 22.07 -5.34 3.59
C SER A 312 22.20 -4.12 4.52
N ASP A 313 23.38 -3.89 5.14
CA ASP A 313 23.62 -2.71 5.95
C ASP A 313 23.64 -1.43 5.11
N THR A 314 24.11 -1.48 3.85
CA THR A 314 24.05 -0.35 2.92
C THR A 314 22.61 0.10 2.69
N VAL A 315 21.65 -0.85 2.56
CA VAL A 315 20.23 -0.54 2.43
C VAL A 315 19.72 0.23 3.65
N TRP A 316 20.06 -0.23 4.86
CA TRP A 316 19.69 0.44 6.11
C TRP A 316 20.37 1.80 6.28
N ASN A 317 21.65 1.94 5.89
CA ASN A 317 22.37 3.21 5.92
C ASN A 317 21.69 4.24 4.99
N ALA A 318 21.30 3.82 3.78
CA ALA A 318 20.58 4.68 2.83
C ALA A 318 19.21 5.11 3.39
N MET A 319 18.42 4.18 3.96
CA MET A 319 17.15 4.53 4.60
C MET A 319 17.32 5.48 5.79
N LYS A 320 18.30 5.23 6.66
CA LYS A 320 18.62 6.11 7.81
C LYS A 320 19.03 7.51 7.36
N SER A 321 19.81 7.63 6.27
CA SER A 321 20.25 8.92 5.74
C SER A 321 19.11 9.79 5.22
N ALA A 322 18.01 9.17 4.78
CA ALA A 322 16.82 9.84 4.25
C ALA A 322 15.63 9.87 5.22
N ALA A 323 15.79 9.31 6.43
CA ALA A 323 14.71 9.29 7.43
C ALA A 323 14.40 10.70 7.95
N GLN A 324 13.12 10.95 8.21
CA GLN A 324 12.63 12.27 8.63
C GLN A 324 12.19 12.25 10.09
N ASP A 325 12.61 13.27 10.83
CA ASP A 325 12.08 13.58 12.15
C ASP A 325 10.70 14.23 12.07
N PRO A 326 9.91 14.20 13.16
CA PRO A 326 8.62 14.87 13.21
C PRO A 326 8.74 16.38 12.98
N ASP A 327 8.04 16.89 11.99
CA ASP A 327 7.83 18.32 11.74
C ASP A 327 6.35 18.55 11.40
N PRO A 328 5.56 19.22 12.26
CA PRO A 328 4.14 19.44 12.03
C PRO A 328 3.85 20.32 10.81
N ASP A 329 4.82 21.11 10.37
CA ASP A 329 4.67 22.03 9.22
C ASP A 329 5.02 21.36 7.89
N ALA A 330 5.67 20.17 7.92
CA ALA A 330 6.05 19.42 6.72
C ALA A 330 5.22 18.14 6.59
N ILE A 331 4.41 18.03 5.54
CA ILE A 331 3.51 16.89 5.34
C ILE A 331 4.26 15.56 5.16
N THR A 332 5.47 15.63 4.59
CA THR A 332 6.35 14.49 4.31
C THR A 332 7.41 14.28 5.39
N SER A 333 7.19 14.82 6.58
CA SER A 333 8.05 14.59 7.75
C SER A 333 7.67 13.28 8.47
N ASN A 334 8.48 12.91 9.47
CA ASN A 334 8.17 11.84 10.42
C ASN A 334 8.05 10.45 9.77
N THR A 335 9.18 9.82 9.57
CA THR A 335 9.25 8.45 9.02
C THR A 335 8.46 7.49 9.90
N GLN A 336 7.35 6.95 9.37
CA GLN A 336 6.43 6.04 10.05
C GLN A 336 6.91 4.59 10.01
N TRP A 337 7.51 4.18 8.88
CA TRP A 337 8.24 2.92 8.76
C TRP A 337 9.33 3.00 7.71
N SER A 338 10.32 2.13 7.87
CA SER A 338 11.38 1.87 6.90
C SER A 338 11.40 0.38 6.59
N ILE A 339 11.39 0.02 5.32
CA ILE A 339 11.34 -1.38 4.87
C ILE A 339 12.45 -1.63 3.87
N SER A 340 13.14 -2.77 4.03
CA SER A 340 13.97 -3.40 3.02
C SER A 340 13.24 -4.63 2.47
N TYR A 341 12.71 -4.55 1.26
CA TYR A 341 12.23 -5.72 0.51
C TYR A 341 13.41 -6.39 -0.17
N ASN A 342 13.62 -7.67 0.07
CA ASN A 342 14.54 -8.49 -0.70
C ASN A 342 13.77 -9.17 -1.84
N ASN A 343 13.85 -8.60 -3.03
CA ASN A 343 13.12 -9.03 -4.23
C ASN A 343 13.60 -10.41 -4.73
N THR A 344 14.81 -10.81 -4.38
CA THR A 344 15.39 -12.11 -4.75
C THR A 344 14.93 -13.21 -3.80
N ASP A 345 14.96 -12.95 -2.49
CA ASP A 345 14.61 -13.93 -1.45
C ASP A 345 13.14 -13.92 -1.05
N LEU A 346 12.36 -12.96 -1.58
CA LEU A 346 10.94 -12.78 -1.31
C LEU A 346 10.65 -12.54 0.18
N SER A 347 11.49 -11.75 0.83
CA SER A 347 11.39 -11.40 2.24
C SER A 347 11.40 -9.87 2.43
N ALA A 348 11.02 -9.40 3.61
CA ALA A 348 11.11 -8.01 3.97
C ALA A 348 11.48 -7.85 5.45
N ASP A 349 12.30 -6.84 5.72
CA ASP A 349 12.65 -6.39 7.07
C ASP A 349 12.07 -5.00 7.29
N ILE A 350 11.29 -4.82 8.35
CA ILE A 350 10.62 -3.55 8.68
C ILE A 350 11.04 -3.01 10.03
N VAL A 351 11.22 -1.70 10.07
CA VAL A 351 11.42 -0.89 11.29
C VAL A 351 10.28 0.12 11.38
N ILE A 352 9.60 0.15 12.51
CA ILE A 352 8.52 1.11 12.80
C ILE A 352 9.11 2.36 13.47
N ARG A 353 8.70 3.55 13.01
CA ARG A 353 8.96 4.85 13.63
C ARG A 353 10.41 5.06 14.09
N ARG A 354 11.37 4.64 13.26
CA ARG A 354 12.82 4.79 13.52
C ARG A 354 13.34 4.03 14.76
N HIS A 355 12.62 3.00 15.22
CA HIS A 355 13.13 2.05 16.21
C HIS A 355 14.17 1.11 15.58
N TRP A 356 15.29 1.68 15.10
CA TRP A 356 16.30 1.01 14.26
C TRP A 356 16.88 -0.30 14.82
N ASN A 357 16.76 -0.53 16.12
CA ASN A 357 17.23 -1.74 16.79
C ASN A 357 16.12 -2.80 16.95
N ASP A 358 14.93 -2.52 16.44
CA ASP A 358 13.75 -3.38 16.55
C ASP A 358 13.22 -3.70 15.15
N VAL A 359 13.89 -4.66 14.49
CA VAL A 359 13.59 -5.09 13.12
C VAL A 359 12.64 -6.27 13.17
N THR A 360 11.51 -6.18 12.47
CA THR A 360 10.60 -7.31 12.26
C THR A 360 10.85 -7.91 10.90
N HIS A 361 11.16 -9.20 10.84
CA HIS A 361 11.35 -9.97 9.62
C HIS A 361 10.05 -10.59 9.13
N CYS A 362 9.78 -10.53 7.83
CA CYS A 362 8.62 -11.10 7.15
C CYS A 362 9.08 -11.95 5.95
N ASP A 363 8.57 -13.15 5.83
CA ASP A 363 8.80 -14.02 4.68
C ASP A 363 7.49 -14.26 3.93
N LEU A 364 7.51 -14.13 2.61
CA LEU A 364 6.30 -14.25 1.79
C LEU A 364 5.76 -15.68 1.74
N GLU A 365 6.64 -16.70 1.70
CA GLU A 365 6.23 -18.08 1.54
C GLU A 365 5.80 -18.71 2.86
N SER A 366 6.65 -18.60 3.89
CA SER A 366 6.42 -19.22 5.18
C SER A 366 5.44 -18.45 6.07
N LYS A 367 5.18 -17.18 5.73
CA LYS A 367 4.41 -16.22 6.55
C LYS A 367 4.96 -16.09 7.98
N VAL A 368 6.22 -16.39 8.19
CA VAL A 368 6.86 -16.23 9.48
C VAL A 368 7.14 -14.74 9.68
N THR A 369 6.67 -14.22 10.79
CA THR A 369 7.07 -12.91 11.29
C THR A 369 7.86 -13.15 12.56
N THR A 370 9.09 -12.67 12.59
CA THR A 370 9.92 -12.76 13.80
C THR A 370 10.07 -11.34 14.34
N PRO A 371 9.38 -10.96 15.44
CA PRO A 371 9.72 -9.74 16.15
C PRO A 371 11.18 -9.83 16.59
N SER A 372 11.96 -8.78 16.41
CA SER A 372 13.31 -8.71 16.97
C SER A 372 13.22 -8.80 18.50
N LYS A 373 14.08 -9.60 19.10
CA LYS A 373 14.18 -9.74 20.55
C LYS A 373 14.97 -8.61 21.16
#